data_f5259d8e4a962e6169e1b32474c30c40
#
_entry.id   f5259d8e4a962e6169e1b32474c30c40
#
_cell.length_a   1.000
_cell.length_b   1.000
_cell.length_c   1.000
_cell.angle_alpha   90.00
_cell.angle_beta   90.00
_cell.angle_gamma   90.00
#
_symmetry.space_group_name_H-M   'P 1'
#
loop_
_entity.id
_entity.type
_entity.pdbx_description
1 polymer ?
#
loop_
_entity_poly.entity_id
_entity_poly.type
_entity_poly.pdbx_seq_one_letter_code
_entity_poly.pdbx_strand_id
1 'polypeptide(L)'
;RIVFGQVGIDLIAGPSEILVVADRHNDPAWIAADLLSQAEHDPSSQSVLIADDRDFAAAVSKAVDAALKTLSRAEIAGASWRDNGCIILVKDLLADSVSIVDRIAAEHVEIAMDTAPAEALAAKISHAGAIFIGRHTPEAIGDYVAGTNHVLPTSRAARFSGGLSVADFLKRTSIVACTPEALAQLGPAALALAEAEGLDAHGRSVSIRLNRRS
;
A
#
# COMPACT_ATOMS: atom_id res chain seq x y z
N ARG A 1 -5.63 16.40 -5.47
CA ARG A 1 -6.06 16.26 -6.88
C ARG A 1 -6.01 17.61 -7.63
N ILE A 2 -6.43 18.71 -6.99
CA ILE A 2 -6.54 20.02 -7.65
C ILE A 2 -5.19 20.54 -8.17
N VAL A 3 -4.10 20.31 -7.44
CA VAL A 3 -2.76 20.80 -7.77
C VAL A 3 -1.92 19.82 -8.58
N PHE A 4 -2.39 18.58 -8.79
CA PHE A 4 -1.68 17.58 -9.58
C PHE A 4 -1.50 18.05 -11.03
N GLY A 5 -0.25 18.02 -11.49
CA GLY A 5 0.13 18.55 -12.80
C GLY A 5 0.74 19.96 -12.74
N GLN A 6 0.49 20.74 -11.67
CA GLN A 6 1.18 22.00 -11.41
C GLN A 6 2.36 21.77 -10.44
N VAL A 7 2.15 20.90 -9.43
CA VAL A 7 3.18 20.42 -8.52
C VAL A 7 3.07 18.91 -8.40
N GLY A 8 4.16 18.23 -7.99
CA GLY A 8 4.14 16.82 -7.63
C GLY A 8 3.36 16.62 -6.34
N ILE A 9 2.68 15.49 -6.24
CA ILE A 9 2.12 14.97 -4.99
C ILE A 9 2.61 13.54 -4.80
N ASP A 10 2.81 13.14 -3.57
CA ASP A 10 3.22 11.79 -3.18
C ASP A 10 2.10 10.77 -3.43
N LEU A 11 0.93 11.02 -2.83
CA LEU A 11 -0.24 10.16 -2.96
C LEU A 11 -1.54 10.96 -2.78
N ILE A 12 -2.65 10.35 -3.12
CA ILE A 12 -3.99 10.85 -2.80
C ILE A 12 -4.42 10.16 -1.51
N ALA A 13 -4.45 10.91 -0.40
CA ALA A 13 -4.86 10.40 0.90
C ALA A 13 -6.31 9.90 0.89
N GLY A 14 -6.54 8.79 1.57
CA GLY A 14 -7.83 8.20 1.88
C GLY A 14 -7.99 8.03 3.38
N PRO A 15 -9.06 7.36 3.85
CA PRO A 15 -9.25 7.03 5.24
C PRO A 15 -8.19 6.03 5.72
N SER A 16 -7.89 6.06 7.00
CA SER A 16 -6.95 5.11 7.62
C SER A 16 -7.50 3.68 7.59
N GLU A 17 -6.64 2.71 7.37
CA GLU A 17 -7.01 1.31 7.18
C GLU A 17 -6.10 0.39 7.98
N ILE A 18 -6.69 -0.54 8.73
CA ILE A 18 -5.96 -1.65 9.35
C ILE A 18 -6.59 -2.99 8.98
N LEU A 19 -5.74 -3.96 8.66
CA LEU A 19 -6.10 -5.36 8.52
C LEU A 19 -5.23 -6.18 9.47
N VAL A 20 -5.85 -6.85 10.43
CA VAL A 20 -5.18 -7.72 11.39
C VAL A 20 -5.43 -9.17 11.01
N VAL A 21 -4.37 -9.95 10.87
CA VAL A 21 -4.42 -11.42 10.77
C VAL A 21 -4.00 -11.98 12.12
N ALA A 22 -4.93 -12.59 12.86
CA ALA A 22 -4.67 -13.02 14.22
C ALA A 22 -5.18 -14.45 14.49
N ASP A 23 -4.35 -15.26 15.13
CA ASP A 23 -4.75 -16.55 15.66
C ASP A 23 -5.34 -16.45 17.09
N ARG A 24 -5.95 -17.53 17.56
CA ARG A 24 -6.60 -17.62 18.87
C ARG A 24 -5.66 -17.54 20.09
N HIS A 25 -4.34 -17.50 19.89
CA HIS A 25 -3.36 -17.40 20.98
C HIS A 25 -3.11 -15.95 21.42
N ASN A 26 -3.76 -14.97 20.76
CA ASN A 26 -3.73 -13.59 21.20
C ASN A 26 -4.75 -13.32 22.31
N ASP A 27 -4.47 -12.29 23.13
CA ASP A 27 -5.50 -11.70 23.97
C ASP A 27 -6.50 -10.93 23.07
N PRO A 28 -7.81 -11.25 23.12
CA PRO A 28 -8.81 -10.53 22.35
C PRO A 28 -8.83 -9.01 22.58
N ALA A 29 -8.44 -8.57 23.80
CA ALA A 29 -8.39 -7.14 24.11
C ALA A 29 -7.24 -6.42 23.39
N TRP A 30 -6.12 -7.09 23.10
CA TRP A 30 -5.04 -6.52 22.30
C TRP A 30 -5.51 -6.27 20.87
N ILE A 31 -6.06 -7.31 20.23
CA ILE A 31 -6.57 -7.19 18.86
C ILE A 31 -7.69 -6.16 18.74
N ALA A 32 -8.57 -6.07 19.75
CA ALA A 32 -9.59 -5.03 19.79
C ALA A 32 -9.00 -3.62 19.87
N ALA A 33 -7.92 -3.42 20.64
CA ALA A 33 -7.21 -2.15 20.73
C ALA A 33 -6.57 -1.78 19.38
N ASP A 34 -5.93 -2.76 18.68
CA ASP A 34 -5.30 -2.54 17.39
C ASP A 34 -6.33 -2.18 16.30
N LEU A 35 -7.48 -2.83 16.29
CA LEU A 35 -8.58 -2.47 15.38
C LEU A 35 -9.14 -1.07 15.66
N LEU A 36 -9.23 -0.69 16.92
CA LEU A 36 -9.78 0.59 17.35
C LEU A 36 -8.77 1.74 17.21
N SER A 37 -7.46 1.48 17.17
CA SER A 37 -6.44 2.50 16.93
C SER A 37 -6.65 3.20 15.59
N GLN A 38 -7.09 2.47 14.56
CA GLN A 38 -7.42 3.06 13.27
C GLN A 38 -8.87 3.58 13.21
N ALA A 39 -9.80 2.86 13.83
CA ALA A 39 -11.20 3.27 13.86
C ALA A 39 -11.42 4.65 14.51
N GLU A 40 -10.58 5.04 15.48
CA GLU A 40 -10.71 6.31 16.15
C GLU A 40 -10.23 7.53 15.34
N HIS A 41 -9.54 7.32 14.20
CA HIS A 41 -9.06 8.42 13.36
C HIS A 41 -10.21 9.17 12.69
N ASP A 42 -11.11 8.45 12.02
CA ASP A 42 -12.21 9.03 11.25
C ASP A 42 -13.38 8.04 11.12
N PRO A 43 -14.65 8.48 11.05
CA PRO A 43 -15.78 7.59 10.85
C PRO A 43 -15.71 6.74 9.56
N SER A 44 -14.93 7.17 8.57
CA SER A 44 -14.70 6.42 7.31
C SER A 44 -13.52 5.46 7.37
N SER A 45 -12.76 5.41 8.48
CA SER A 45 -11.67 4.45 8.67
C SER A 45 -12.17 3.01 8.59
N GLN A 46 -11.30 2.10 8.15
CA GLN A 46 -11.62 0.69 7.98
C GLN A 46 -10.76 -0.19 8.90
N SER A 47 -11.42 -1.08 9.64
CA SER A 47 -10.75 -2.06 10.51
C SER A 47 -11.23 -3.47 10.18
N VAL A 48 -10.31 -4.34 9.74
CA VAL A 48 -10.62 -5.70 9.32
C VAL A 48 -9.83 -6.70 10.16
N LEU A 49 -10.51 -7.73 10.68
CA LEU A 49 -9.90 -8.89 11.32
C LEU A 49 -10.04 -10.12 10.42
N ILE A 50 -8.94 -10.85 10.20
CA ILE A 50 -8.96 -12.21 9.66
C ILE A 50 -8.57 -13.16 10.79
N ALA A 51 -9.41 -14.14 11.09
CA ALA A 51 -9.18 -15.16 12.12
C ALA A 51 -9.63 -16.55 11.64
N ASP A 52 -9.03 -17.60 12.21
CA ASP A 52 -9.40 -18.99 11.92
C ASP A 52 -10.22 -19.66 13.03
N ASP A 53 -10.46 -18.94 14.13
CA ASP A 53 -11.23 -19.43 15.28
C ASP A 53 -12.45 -18.54 15.53
N ARG A 54 -13.64 -19.15 15.53
CA ARG A 54 -14.92 -18.45 15.69
C ARG A 54 -15.09 -17.88 17.09
N ASP A 55 -14.66 -18.61 18.11
CA ASP A 55 -14.84 -18.20 19.50
C ASP A 55 -13.89 -17.04 19.82
N PHE A 56 -12.67 -17.09 19.31
CA PHE A 56 -11.72 -15.98 19.37
C PHE A 56 -12.27 -14.72 18.66
N ALA A 57 -12.77 -14.86 17.45
CA ALA A 57 -13.37 -13.75 16.70
C ALA A 57 -14.56 -13.09 17.44
N ALA A 58 -15.40 -13.92 18.06
CA ALA A 58 -16.50 -13.43 18.91
C ALA A 58 -15.99 -12.72 20.17
N ALA A 59 -14.91 -13.23 20.78
CA ALA A 59 -14.28 -12.60 21.93
C ALA A 59 -13.67 -11.23 21.58
N VAL A 60 -13.03 -11.11 20.41
CA VAL A 60 -12.54 -9.82 19.89
C VAL A 60 -13.67 -8.83 19.68
N SER A 61 -14.76 -9.24 19.01
CA SER A 61 -15.93 -8.36 18.82
C SER A 61 -16.49 -7.85 20.16
N LYS A 62 -16.59 -8.73 21.15
CA LYS A 62 -17.02 -8.34 22.50
C LYS A 62 -16.03 -7.40 23.18
N ALA A 63 -14.72 -7.59 22.97
CA ALA A 63 -13.69 -6.72 23.50
C ALA A 63 -13.75 -5.32 22.87
N VAL A 64 -14.02 -5.23 21.56
CA VAL A 64 -14.29 -3.95 20.87
C VAL A 64 -15.48 -3.23 21.51
N ASP A 65 -16.61 -3.92 21.70
CA ASP A 65 -17.79 -3.33 22.34
C ASP A 65 -17.50 -2.85 23.79
N ALA A 66 -16.61 -3.53 24.50
CA ALA A 66 -16.22 -3.13 25.85
C ALA A 66 -15.29 -1.90 25.82
N ALA A 67 -14.30 -1.87 24.93
CA ALA A 67 -13.35 -0.80 24.78
C ALA A 67 -14.04 0.52 24.34
N LEU A 68 -14.99 0.45 23.42
CA LEU A 68 -15.77 1.60 22.97
C LEU A 68 -16.48 2.35 24.11
N LYS A 69 -16.76 1.70 25.24
CA LYS A 69 -17.39 2.36 26.40
C LYS A 69 -16.46 3.32 27.16
N THR A 70 -15.15 3.18 26.96
CA THR A 70 -14.13 3.91 27.71
C THR A 70 -13.23 4.80 26.86
N LEU A 71 -13.28 4.64 25.53
CA LEU A 71 -12.49 5.46 24.61
C LEU A 71 -12.98 6.91 24.61
N SER A 72 -12.04 7.86 24.61
CA SER A 72 -12.36 9.29 24.49
C SER A 72 -13.02 9.66 23.17
N ARG A 73 -12.67 8.93 22.07
CA ARG A 73 -13.22 9.10 20.72
C ARG A 73 -14.23 8.01 20.36
N ALA A 74 -14.95 7.48 21.35
CA ALA A 74 -15.92 6.37 21.19
C ALA A 74 -16.96 6.60 20.08
N GLU A 75 -17.43 7.84 19.89
CA GLU A 75 -18.41 8.15 18.85
C GLU A 75 -17.83 7.93 17.45
N ILE A 76 -16.61 8.40 17.20
CA ILE A 76 -15.90 8.26 15.93
C ILE A 76 -15.56 6.79 15.70
N ALA A 77 -14.87 6.16 16.65
CA ALA A 77 -14.45 4.76 16.54
C ALA A 77 -15.66 3.81 16.41
N GLY A 78 -16.75 4.08 17.13
CA GLY A 78 -17.97 3.29 17.06
C GLY A 78 -18.70 3.44 15.70
N ALA A 79 -18.69 4.62 15.10
CA ALA A 79 -19.23 4.83 13.76
C ALA A 79 -18.39 4.09 12.72
N SER A 80 -17.06 4.24 12.77
CA SER A 80 -16.13 3.54 11.90
C SER A 80 -16.29 2.02 11.99
N TRP A 81 -16.26 1.46 13.21
CA TRP A 81 -16.41 0.02 13.42
C TRP A 81 -17.75 -0.53 12.93
N ARG A 82 -18.86 0.17 13.20
CA ARG A 82 -20.19 -0.24 12.76
C ARG A 82 -20.33 -0.24 11.24
N ASP A 83 -19.82 0.79 10.57
CA ASP A 83 -20.08 1.03 9.15
C ASP A 83 -19.00 0.43 8.24
N ASN A 84 -17.76 0.30 8.73
CA ASN A 84 -16.59 -0.15 7.95
C ASN A 84 -15.79 -1.28 8.64
N GLY A 85 -16.16 -1.71 9.84
CA GLY A 85 -15.54 -2.85 10.53
C GLY A 85 -15.95 -4.18 9.92
N CYS A 86 -15.04 -5.14 9.88
CA CYS A 86 -15.31 -6.47 9.33
C CYS A 86 -14.50 -7.56 10.04
N ILE A 87 -15.12 -8.71 10.31
CA ILE A 87 -14.44 -9.93 10.78
C ILE A 87 -14.63 -11.02 9.73
N ILE A 88 -13.52 -11.53 9.21
CA ILE A 88 -13.48 -12.58 8.19
C ILE A 88 -12.96 -13.86 8.84
N LEU A 89 -13.79 -14.91 8.81
CA LEU A 89 -13.39 -16.24 9.27
C LEU A 89 -12.88 -17.06 8.09
N VAL A 90 -11.67 -17.57 8.24
CA VAL A 90 -11.00 -18.46 7.28
C VAL A 90 -10.81 -19.85 7.90
N LYS A 91 -10.43 -20.83 7.09
CA LYS A 91 -10.12 -22.18 7.58
C LYS A 91 -8.66 -22.34 7.99
N ASP A 92 -7.78 -21.66 7.28
CA ASP A 92 -6.33 -21.70 7.47
C ASP A 92 -5.76 -20.29 7.23
N LEU A 93 -5.19 -19.70 8.30
CA LEU A 93 -4.63 -18.35 8.23
C LEU A 93 -3.50 -18.24 7.20
N LEU A 94 -2.63 -19.24 7.09
CA LEU A 94 -1.48 -19.18 6.19
C LEU A 94 -1.84 -19.43 4.72
N ALA A 95 -2.88 -20.24 4.48
CA ALA A 95 -3.32 -20.57 3.13
C ALA A 95 -4.31 -19.55 2.56
N ASP A 96 -5.25 -19.07 3.38
CA ASP A 96 -6.39 -18.29 2.90
C ASP A 96 -6.16 -16.78 2.98
N SER A 97 -5.33 -16.29 3.95
CA SER A 97 -5.21 -14.85 4.23
C SER A 97 -4.55 -14.07 3.10
N VAL A 98 -3.54 -14.61 2.41
CA VAL A 98 -2.79 -13.88 1.36
C VAL A 98 -3.72 -13.27 0.32
N SER A 99 -4.63 -14.08 -0.23
CA SER A 99 -5.55 -13.61 -1.28
C SER A 99 -6.50 -12.53 -0.79
N ILE A 100 -6.88 -12.57 0.48
CA ILE A 100 -7.78 -11.59 1.11
C ILE A 100 -7.01 -10.30 1.37
N VAL A 101 -5.81 -10.39 1.96
CA VAL A 101 -4.93 -9.24 2.23
C VAL A 101 -4.61 -8.51 0.93
N ASP A 102 -4.15 -9.22 -0.10
CA ASP A 102 -3.82 -8.62 -1.39
C ASP A 102 -5.04 -8.01 -2.09
N ARG A 103 -6.23 -8.58 -1.88
CA ARG A 103 -7.47 -8.03 -2.44
C ARG A 103 -7.89 -6.74 -1.74
N ILE A 104 -7.75 -6.69 -0.40
CA ILE A 104 -8.04 -5.49 0.40
C ILE A 104 -6.96 -4.45 0.16
N ALA A 105 -5.69 -4.84 0.15
CA ALA A 105 -4.53 -3.98 -0.05
C ALA A 105 -4.53 -2.80 0.94
N ALA A 106 -4.67 -3.12 2.23
CA ALA A 106 -4.80 -2.14 3.30
C ALA A 106 -3.51 -1.34 3.51
N GLU A 107 -3.67 -0.16 4.07
CA GLU A 107 -2.59 0.71 4.53
C GLU A 107 -1.69 -0.01 5.53
N HIS A 108 -2.27 -0.55 6.59
CA HIS A 108 -1.57 -1.29 7.64
C HIS A 108 -2.02 -2.76 7.63
N VAL A 109 -1.06 -3.67 7.58
CA VAL A 109 -1.31 -5.12 7.75
C VAL A 109 -0.55 -5.61 8.97
N GLU A 110 -1.27 -6.01 10.00
CA GLU A 110 -0.72 -6.61 11.20
C GLU A 110 -0.88 -8.13 11.17
N ILE A 111 0.20 -8.86 11.46
CA ILE A 111 0.21 -10.31 11.50
C ILE A 111 0.53 -10.74 12.94
N ALA A 112 -0.52 -10.79 13.76
CA ALA A 112 -0.46 -11.10 15.18
C ALA A 112 -0.37 -12.64 15.41
N MET A 113 0.75 -13.22 15.04
CA MET A 113 1.07 -14.65 15.23
C MET A 113 2.51 -14.80 15.76
N ASP A 114 2.93 -16.03 16.05
CA ASP A 114 4.33 -16.32 16.34
C ASP A 114 5.23 -15.91 15.15
N THR A 115 6.46 -15.51 15.44
CA THR A 115 7.35 -14.87 14.48
C THR A 115 7.53 -15.68 13.19
N ALA A 116 7.84 -16.96 13.28
CA ALA A 116 8.12 -17.78 12.09
C ALA A 116 6.92 -17.91 11.12
N PRO A 117 5.69 -18.25 11.55
CA PRO A 117 4.54 -18.26 10.68
C PRO A 117 4.16 -16.84 10.19
N ALA A 118 4.35 -15.81 11.01
CA ALA A 118 4.07 -14.42 10.60
C ALA A 118 4.99 -13.95 9.48
N GLU A 119 6.30 -14.23 9.57
CA GLU A 119 7.28 -13.96 8.52
C GLU A 119 6.97 -14.73 7.23
N ALA A 120 6.59 -16.01 7.36
CA ALA A 120 6.23 -16.85 6.22
C ALA A 120 4.97 -16.35 5.51
N LEU A 121 4.01 -15.78 6.24
CA LEU A 121 2.83 -15.15 5.67
C LEU A 121 3.19 -13.80 5.01
N ALA A 122 3.93 -12.94 5.71
CA ALA A 122 4.38 -11.64 5.22
C ALA A 122 5.13 -11.76 3.89
N ALA A 123 6.00 -12.76 3.75
CA ALA A 123 6.78 -12.99 2.52
C ALA A 123 5.93 -13.32 1.27
N LYS A 124 4.64 -13.67 1.44
CA LYS A 124 3.71 -13.97 0.35
C LYS A 124 2.79 -12.81 0.00
N ILE A 125 2.67 -11.81 0.88
CA ILE A 125 1.81 -10.65 0.67
C ILE A 125 2.48 -9.70 -0.32
N SER A 126 1.74 -9.29 -1.33
CA SER A 126 2.21 -8.37 -2.39
C SER A 126 1.68 -6.95 -2.21
N HIS A 127 0.57 -6.77 -1.53
CA HIS A 127 -0.16 -5.50 -1.48
C HIS A 127 -0.48 -5.08 -0.05
N ALA A 128 0.44 -4.34 0.57
CA ALA A 128 0.27 -3.70 1.86
C ALA A 128 1.07 -2.38 1.88
N GLY A 129 0.59 -1.37 2.58
CA GLY A 129 1.36 -0.14 2.78
C GLY A 129 2.52 -0.37 3.74
N ALA A 130 2.24 -1.01 4.89
CA ALA A 130 3.23 -1.51 5.84
C ALA A 130 2.77 -2.85 6.42
N ILE A 131 3.73 -3.71 6.83
CA ILE A 131 3.46 -5.00 7.46
C ILE A 131 4.12 -5.04 8.84
N PHE A 132 3.34 -5.35 9.86
CA PHE A 132 3.75 -5.46 11.26
C PHE A 132 3.75 -6.94 11.65
N ILE A 133 4.88 -7.45 12.13
CA ILE A 133 5.10 -8.90 12.29
C ILE A 133 5.23 -9.26 13.77
N GLY A 134 4.37 -10.16 14.22
CA GLY A 134 4.41 -10.72 15.59
C GLY A 134 3.46 -10.05 16.54
N ARG A 135 3.10 -10.80 17.62
CA ARG A 135 2.10 -10.41 18.61
C ARG A 135 2.40 -9.14 19.42
N HIS A 136 3.67 -8.72 19.42
CA HIS A 136 4.14 -7.57 20.19
C HIS A 136 4.52 -6.39 19.27
N THR A 137 4.02 -6.39 18.05
CA THR A 137 4.27 -5.33 17.07
C THR A 137 2.95 -4.71 16.62
N PRO A 138 2.24 -4.01 17.51
CA PRO A 138 1.02 -3.31 17.15
C PRO A 138 1.32 -2.23 16.13
N GLU A 139 0.37 -1.97 15.23
CA GLU A 139 0.47 -0.97 14.17
C GLU A 139 0.90 0.41 14.72
N ALA A 140 0.34 0.84 15.85
CA ALA A 140 0.62 2.13 16.48
C ALA A 140 2.12 2.39 16.76
N ILE A 141 2.95 1.34 16.90
CA ILE A 141 4.40 1.50 17.00
C ILE A 141 5.01 2.09 15.72
N GLY A 142 4.44 1.78 14.56
CA GLY A 142 4.85 2.30 13.26
C GLY A 142 4.61 3.79 13.14
N ASP A 143 3.51 4.26 13.65
CA ASP A 143 3.13 5.67 13.59
C ASP A 143 4.07 6.57 14.42
N TYR A 144 4.63 6.03 15.50
CA TYR A 144 5.35 6.87 16.45
C TYR A 144 6.87 6.64 16.48
N VAL A 145 7.34 5.39 16.60
CA VAL A 145 8.74 5.15 17.00
C VAL A 145 9.47 4.01 16.27
N ALA A 146 8.82 3.26 15.40
CA ALA A 146 9.47 2.16 14.68
C ALA A 146 10.52 2.62 13.64
N GLY A 147 10.54 3.91 13.31
CA GLY A 147 11.52 4.49 12.38
C GLY A 147 11.13 4.39 10.90
N THR A 148 10.07 3.67 10.55
CA THR A 148 9.50 3.66 9.21
C THR A 148 8.65 4.91 8.96
N ASN A 149 8.47 5.28 7.68
CA ASN A 149 7.56 6.35 7.33
C ASN A 149 6.11 5.85 7.46
N HIS A 150 5.24 6.65 8.09
CA HIS A 150 3.82 6.33 8.27
C HIS A 150 2.90 7.04 7.25
N VAL A 151 3.44 7.76 6.28
CA VAL A 151 2.68 8.25 5.12
C VAL A 151 2.57 7.10 4.14
N LEU A 152 1.48 6.35 4.23
CA LEU A 152 1.28 5.08 3.58
C LEU A 152 0.15 5.15 2.55
N PRO A 153 0.14 4.27 1.54
CA PRO A 153 -0.92 4.24 0.53
C PRO A 153 -2.22 3.72 1.11
N THR A 154 -3.28 4.52 1.01
CA THR A 154 -4.65 4.20 1.43
C THR A 154 -5.54 3.89 0.23
N SER A 155 -6.79 3.48 0.46
CA SER A 155 -7.79 3.25 -0.60
C SER A 155 -7.30 2.26 -1.66
N ARG A 156 -6.64 1.19 -1.21
CA ARG A 156 -6.07 0.12 -2.04
C ARG A 156 -4.93 0.58 -2.95
N ALA A 157 -4.35 1.75 -2.73
CA ALA A 157 -3.21 2.23 -3.52
C ALA A 157 -1.95 1.38 -3.29
N ALA A 158 -1.87 0.61 -2.19
CA ALA A 158 -0.78 -0.35 -1.94
C ALA A 158 -0.58 -1.40 -3.05
N ARG A 159 -1.52 -1.53 -4.00
CA ARG A 159 -1.37 -2.37 -5.20
C ARG A 159 -0.35 -1.84 -6.21
N PHE A 160 0.00 -0.57 -6.15
CA PHE A 160 0.89 0.07 -7.12
C PHE A 160 1.76 1.19 -6.54
N SER A 161 1.61 1.48 -5.25
CA SER A 161 2.36 2.53 -4.56
C SER A 161 2.88 2.01 -3.22
N GLY A 162 4.02 2.49 -2.78
CA GLY A 162 4.58 2.26 -1.45
C GLY A 162 4.41 3.47 -0.54
N GLY A 163 4.93 3.36 0.69
CA GLY A 163 5.01 4.50 1.60
C GLY A 163 5.98 5.57 1.10
N LEU A 164 5.80 6.79 1.58
CA LEU A 164 6.65 7.93 1.23
C LEU A 164 8.12 7.63 1.51
N SER A 165 8.95 7.87 0.53
CA SER A 165 10.39 7.59 0.58
C SER A 165 11.22 8.72 -0.02
N VAL A 166 12.54 8.63 0.11
CA VAL A 166 13.47 9.59 -0.54
C VAL A 166 13.28 9.62 -2.06
N ALA A 167 12.87 8.50 -2.68
CA ALA A 167 12.67 8.42 -4.12
C ALA A 167 11.57 9.35 -4.62
N ASP A 168 10.57 9.66 -3.78
CA ASP A 168 9.45 10.56 -4.13
C ASP A 168 9.90 12.03 -4.27
N PHE A 169 11.06 12.38 -3.70
CA PHE A 169 11.69 13.69 -3.81
C PHE A 169 12.73 13.76 -4.93
N LEU A 170 12.95 12.67 -5.66
CA LEU A 170 13.90 12.60 -6.76
C LEU A 170 13.19 12.73 -8.10
N LYS A 171 13.77 13.53 -8.99
CA LYS A 171 13.33 13.64 -10.37
C LYS A 171 14.31 12.93 -11.30
N ARG A 172 13.81 12.02 -12.10
CA ARG A 172 14.60 11.32 -13.12
C ARG A 172 14.56 12.09 -14.44
N THR A 173 15.73 12.33 -15.02
CA THR A 173 15.87 12.94 -16.34
C THR A 173 16.67 11.98 -17.22
N SER A 174 16.19 11.68 -18.41
CA SER A 174 16.92 10.88 -19.41
C SER A 174 17.89 11.79 -20.15
N ILE A 175 19.14 11.35 -20.28
CA ILE A 175 20.16 12.03 -21.07
C ILE A 175 20.54 11.08 -22.20
N VAL A 176 20.43 11.55 -23.45
CA VAL A 176 20.75 10.76 -24.65
C VAL A 176 21.81 11.52 -25.47
N ALA A 177 22.88 10.81 -25.83
CA ALA A 177 23.94 11.34 -26.69
C ALA A 177 24.24 10.30 -27.79
N CYS A 178 24.36 10.76 -29.03
CA CYS A 178 24.74 9.92 -30.16
C CYS A 178 26.04 10.46 -30.80
N THR A 179 26.96 9.57 -31.13
CA THR A 179 28.03 9.88 -32.09
C THR A 179 27.50 9.83 -33.53
N PRO A 180 28.22 10.37 -34.52
CA PRO A 180 27.84 10.24 -35.93
C PRO A 180 27.65 8.78 -36.37
N GLU A 181 28.50 7.86 -35.89
CA GLU A 181 28.45 6.44 -36.17
C GLU A 181 27.21 5.79 -35.55
N ALA A 182 26.89 6.10 -34.28
CA ALA A 182 25.69 5.63 -33.62
C ALA A 182 24.42 6.14 -34.34
N LEU A 183 24.42 7.41 -34.75
CA LEU A 183 23.31 7.97 -35.52
C LEU A 183 23.15 7.27 -36.88
N ALA A 184 24.26 6.96 -37.56
CA ALA A 184 24.22 6.23 -38.82
C ALA A 184 23.60 4.82 -38.70
N GLN A 185 23.82 4.17 -37.55
CA GLN A 185 23.22 2.87 -37.26
C GLN A 185 21.74 2.94 -36.87
N LEU A 186 21.36 3.90 -36.03
CA LEU A 186 20.01 4.05 -35.50
C LEU A 186 19.06 4.83 -36.45
N GLY A 187 19.62 5.71 -37.26
CA GLY A 187 18.87 6.63 -38.12
C GLY A 187 17.89 5.97 -39.07
N PRO A 188 18.24 4.89 -39.79
CA PRO A 188 17.32 4.21 -40.68
C PRO A 188 16.03 3.73 -39.99
N ALA A 189 16.13 3.17 -38.79
CA ALA A 189 14.96 2.75 -38.02
C ALA A 189 14.10 3.95 -37.59
N ALA A 190 14.76 5.04 -37.13
CA ALA A 190 14.06 6.27 -36.75
C ALA A 190 13.32 6.92 -37.94
N LEU A 191 13.90 6.88 -39.12
CA LEU A 191 13.25 7.37 -40.36
C LEU A 191 12.02 6.55 -40.71
N ALA A 192 12.13 5.21 -40.68
CA ALA A 192 11.01 4.30 -40.99
C ALA A 192 9.83 4.52 -39.99
N LEU A 193 10.13 4.73 -38.69
CA LEU A 193 9.10 5.01 -37.72
C LEU A 193 8.46 6.39 -37.93
N ALA A 194 9.25 7.43 -38.19
CA ALA A 194 8.74 8.76 -38.48
C ALA A 194 7.83 8.79 -39.72
N GLU A 195 8.20 8.04 -40.77
CA GLU A 195 7.38 7.86 -41.99
C GLU A 195 6.05 7.16 -41.67
N ALA A 196 6.09 6.06 -40.92
CA ALA A 196 4.90 5.30 -40.52
C ALA A 196 3.93 6.14 -39.65
N GLU A 197 4.46 7.05 -38.87
CA GLU A 197 3.68 7.99 -38.04
C GLU A 197 3.24 9.26 -38.79
N GLY A 198 3.72 9.46 -40.02
CA GLY A 198 3.46 10.70 -40.78
C GLY A 198 4.13 11.95 -40.21
N LEU A 199 5.24 11.78 -39.49
CA LEU A 199 5.96 12.87 -38.81
C LEU A 199 7.17 13.34 -39.64
N ASP A 200 6.94 14.08 -40.72
CA ASP A 200 7.96 14.53 -41.69
C ASP A 200 9.10 15.32 -41.05
N ALA A 201 8.80 16.18 -40.10
CA ALA A 201 9.82 16.99 -39.43
C ALA A 201 10.75 16.12 -38.55
N HIS A 202 10.24 15.04 -37.92
CA HIS A 202 11.04 14.05 -37.19
C HIS A 202 11.98 13.32 -38.15
N GLY A 203 11.46 12.80 -39.25
CA GLY A 203 12.26 12.18 -40.30
C GLY A 203 13.32 13.11 -40.85
N ARG A 204 12.95 14.36 -41.17
CA ARG A 204 13.89 15.38 -41.67
C ARG A 204 15.00 15.69 -40.65
N SER A 205 14.66 15.77 -39.36
CA SER A 205 15.65 16.02 -38.30
C SER A 205 16.75 14.95 -38.24
N VAL A 206 16.43 13.69 -38.53
CA VAL A 206 17.40 12.59 -38.60
C VAL A 206 18.13 12.59 -39.94
N SER A 207 17.41 12.63 -41.08
CA SER A 207 17.98 12.50 -42.41
C SER A 207 19.00 13.56 -42.78
N ILE A 208 18.75 14.82 -42.38
CA ILE A 208 19.68 15.94 -42.64
C ILE A 208 21.03 15.75 -41.94
N ARG A 209 21.07 15.00 -40.82
CA ARG A 209 22.31 14.69 -40.10
C ARG A 209 23.05 13.48 -40.65
N LEU A 210 22.34 12.59 -41.33
CA LEU A 210 22.95 11.43 -42.01
C LEU A 210 23.58 11.83 -43.36
N ASN A 211 23.07 12.88 -44.00
CA ASN A 211 23.54 13.37 -45.32
C ASN A 211 24.68 14.39 -45.19
N ARG A 212 25.50 14.37 -44.16
CA ARG A 212 26.70 15.22 -44.06
C ARG A 212 27.63 14.88 -45.24
N ARG A 213 27.73 15.78 -46.21
CA ARG A 213 28.85 15.80 -47.14
C ARG A 213 30.12 16.06 -46.31
N SER A 214 31.06 15.09 -46.38
CA SER A 214 32.43 15.23 -45.91
C SER A 214 33.08 16.43 -46.55
#